data_6766bf861d735f9e2925eea9e46eb36f
#
_entry.id   6766bf861d735f9e2925eea9e46eb36f
#
_cell.length_a   1.000
_cell.length_b   1.000
_cell.length_c   1.000
_cell.angle_alpha   90.00
_cell.angle_beta   90.00
_cell.angle_gamma   90.00
#
_symmetry.space_group_name_H-M   'P 1'
#
loop_
_entity.id
_entity.type
_entity.pdbx_description
1 polymer ?
#
loop_
_entity_poly.entity_id
_entity_poly.type
_entity_poly.pdbx_seq_one_letter_code
_entity_poly.pdbx_strand_id
1 'polypeptide(L)'
;HASNLAYKPQFISNNYKEGRKVISSVEDELLNCEEFAISVAFITMGGITPLLQTLRALKYRGVRGKILTTDYLTFSEPEALRKLAQFENLELKMFVTENRKEGFHTKGYIFKKEEIYRIIVGSSNMTSSALTTNREWNTKIVSTEQGEYTHNVVEEFDQLWNSEQVLPFEEFIERYTDTYT
;
A
#
# COMPACT_ATOMS: atom_id res chain seq x y z
N HIS A 1 -7.05 -29.26 10.75
CA HIS A 1 -5.65 -28.89 10.61
C HIS A 1 -5.33 -27.65 11.41
N ALA A 2 -4.39 -27.75 12.32
CA ALA A 2 -3.96 -26.60 13.10
C ALA A 2 -3.46 -25.46 12.19
N SER A 3 -2.86 -25.79 11.05
CA SER A 3 -2.37 -24.81 10.07
C SER A 3 -3.47 -23.96 9.47
N ASN A 4 -4.72 -24.45 9.45
CA ASN A 4 -5.83 -23.70 8.89
C ASN A 4 -6.19 -22.46 9.71
N LEU A 5 -5.89 -22.47 11.00
CA LEU A 5 -6.16 -21.31 11.86
C LEU A 5 -5.32 -20.10 11.47
N ALA A 6 -4.06 -20.34 11.05
CA ALA A 6 -3.16 -19.27 10.65
C ALA A 6 -3.60 -18.59 9.36
N TYR A 7 -4.41 -19.24 8.54
CA TYR A 7 -4.85 -18.75 7.24
C TYR A 7 -6.26 -18.20 7.23
N LYS A 8 -6.95 -18.20 8.37
CA LYS A 8 -8.28 -17.62 8.45
C LYS A 8 -8.24 -16.13 8.24
N PRO A 9 -9.20 -15.55 7.51
CA PRO A 9 -9.26 -14.10 7.35
C PRO A 9 -9.38 -13.42 8.71
N GLN A 10 -8.66 -12.29 8.84
CA GLN A 10 -8.69 -11.47 10.05
C GLN A 10 -9.27 -10.11 9.72
N PHE A 11 -10.07 -9.59 10.63
CA PHE A 11 -10.66 -8.27 10.50
C PHE A 11 -9.69 -7.23 11.07
N ILE A 12 -9.33 -6.24 10.26
CA ILE A 12 -8.39 -5.18 10.63
C ILE A 12 -9.13 -3.85 10.58
N SER A 13 -9.20 -3.16 11.71
CA SER A 13 -9.94 -1.90 11.83
C SER A 13 -9.28 -0.99 12.87
N ASN A 14 -9.77 0.25 12.92
CA ASN A 14 -9.41 1.17 13.99
C ASN A 14 -10.45 1.04 15.09
N ASN A 15 -10.04 0.70 16.28
CA ASN A 15 -10.93 0.60 17.43
C ASN A 15 -10.23 1.17 18.67
N TYR A 16 -10.57 2.40 18.98
CA TYR A 16 -9.94 3.13 20.08
C TYR A 16 -10.08 2.40 21.42
N LYS A 17 -11.28 1.87 21.70
CA LYS A 17 -11.54 1.19 22.98
C LYS A 17 -10.67 -0.05 23.16
N GLU A 18 -10.37 -0.75 22.10
CA GLU A 18 -9.54 -1.94 22.14
C GLU A 18 -8.08 -1.67 21.84
N GLY A 19 -7.72 -0.39 21.63
CA GLY A 19 -6.36 -0.01 21.30
C GLY A 19 -5.88 -0.49 19.97
N ARG A 20 -6.79 -0.77 19.02
CA ARG A 20 -6.44 -1.28 17.70
C ARG A 20 -6.38 -0.17 16.67
N LYS A 21 -5.37 -0.20 15.83
CA LYS A 21 -5.22 0.72 14.71
C LYS A 21 -4.75 -0.04 13.49
N VAL A 22 -5.25 0.35 12.33
CA VAL A 22 -4.83 -0.25 11.06
C VAL A 22 -3.31 -0.09 10.88
N ILE A 23 -2.77 1.07 11.26
CA ILE A 23 -1.34 1.32 11.11
C ILE A 23 -0.48 0.29 11.85
N SER A 24 -0.92 -0.19 13.00
CA SER A 24 -0.16 -1.20 13.75
C SER A 24 -0.02 -2.48 12.96
N SER A 25 -1.09 -2.91 12.30
CA SER A 25 -1.05 -4.10 11.45
C SER A 25 -0.14 -3.90 10.24
N VAL A 26 -0.22 -2.74 9.59
CA VAL A 26 0.64 -2.44 8.44
C VAL A 26 2.10 -2.41 8.87
N GLU A 27 2.42 -1.76 9.99
CA GLU A 27 3.79 -1.68 10.50
C GLU A 27 4.34 -3.05 10.85
N ASP A 28 3.56 -3.87 11.55
CA ASP A 28 3.99 -5.22 11.90
C ASP A 28 4.31 -6.05 10.67
N GLU A 29 3.46 -5.96 9.64
CA GLU A 29 3.68 -6.70 8.40
C GLU A 29 4.92 -6.19 7.67
N LEU A 30 5.12 -4.88 7.61
CA LEU A 30 6.32 -4.30 7.01
C LEU A 30 7.59 -4.83 7.69
N LEU A 31 7.60 -4.86 9.02
CA LEU A 31 8.78 -5.30 9.79
C LEU A 31 9.09 -6.77 9.61
N ASN A 32 8.13 -7.57 9.18
CA ASN A 32 8.29 -9.02 9.06
C ASN A 32 8.36 -9.52 7.62
N CYS A 33 8.27 -8.64 6.63
CA CYS A 33 8.30 -9.06 5.23
C CYS A 33 9.70 -9.00 4.62
N GLU A 34 9.87 -9.67 3.49
CA GLU A 34 11.08 -9.61 2.68
C GLU A 34 10.90 -8.71 1.47
N GLU A 35 9.66 -8.50 1.04
CA GLU A 35 9.31 -7.53 0.01
C GLU A 35 7.84 -7.15 0.19
N PHE A 36 7.44 -6.02 -0.34
CA PHE A 36 6.05 -5.59 -0.26
C PHE A 36 5.62 -4.76 -1.46
N ALA A 37 4.30 -4.69 -1.64
CA ALA A 37 3.67 -3.85 -2.65
C ALA A 37 2.41 -3.23 -2.04
N ILE A 38 2.23 -1.94 -2.26
CA ILE A 38 1.10 -1.19 -1.75
C ILE A 38 0.40 -0.50 -2.91
N SER A 39 -0.93 -0.63 -2.98
CA SER A 39 -1.74 0.02 -4.00
C SER A 39 -2.85 0.78 -3.29
N VAL A 40 -2.75 2.12 -3.24
CA VAL A 40 -3.71 2.97 -2.56
C VAL A 40 -3.99 4.21 -3.40
N ALA A 41 -5.21 4.74 -3.26
CA ALA A 41 -5.60 5.92 -4.04
C ALA A 41 -5.00 7.22 -3.49
N PHE A 42 -4.90 7.35 -2.16
CA PHE A 42 -4.47 8.60 -1.53
C PHE A 42 -3.32 8.36 -0.56
N ILE A 43 -2.29 9.23 -0.66
CA ILE A 43 -1.11 9.20 0.22
C ILE A 43 -0.88 10.61 0.75
N THR A 44 -0.82 10.76 2.08
CA THR A 44 -0.55 12.04 2.73
C THR A 44 0.65 11.95 3.65
N MET A 45 1.23 13.10 4.00
CA MET A 45 2.33 13.14 4.97
C MET A 45 1.89 12.56 6.32
N GLY A 46 0.66 12.86 6.75
CA GLY A 46 0.14 12.27 7.98
C GLY A 46 0.05 10.76 7.95
N GLY A 47 -0.15 10.19 6.77
CA GLY A 47 -0.20 8.74 6.60
C GLY A 47 1.18 8.09 6.60
N ILE A 48 2.18 8.74 6.02
CA ILE A 48 3.52 8.14 5.91
C ILE A 48 4.44 8.47 7.08
N THR A 49 4.26 9.62 7.73
CA THR A 49 5.16 10.06 8.81
C THR A 49 5.34 8.99 9.89
N PRO A 50 4.30 8.33 10.39
CA PRO A 50 4.48 7.29 11.39
C PRO A 50 5.23 6.06 10.88
N LEU A 51 5.32 5.88 9.56
CA LEU A 51 5.97 4.73 8.95
C LEU A 51 7.39 5.02 8.48
N LEU A 52 7.85 6.29 8.52
CA LEU A 52 9.15 6.65 7.96
C LEU A 52 10.31 5.92 8.64
N GLN A 53 10.26 5.77 9.95
CA GLN A 53 11.31 5.07 10.68
C GLN A 53 11.34 3.58 10.29
N THR A 54 10.19 2.98 10.15
CA THR A 54 10.07 1.59 9.69
C THR A 54 10.63 1.45 8.27
N LEU A 55 10.25 2.36 7.37
CA LEU A 55 10.76 2.33 5.99
C LEU A 55 12.28 2.48 5.94
N ARG A 56 12.83 3.32 6.81
CA ARG A 56 14.28 3.48 6.92
C ARG A 56 14.95 2.18 7.38
N ALA A 57 14.37 1.50 8.36
CA ALA A 57 14.87 0.21 8.82
C ALA A 57 14.83 -0.83 7.70
N LEU A 58 13.77 -0.83 6.89
CA LEU A 58 13.65 -1.74 5.75
C LEU A 58 14.72 -1.47 4.71
N LYS A 59 15.06 -0.21 4.48
CA LYS A 59 16.15 0.16 3.58
C LYS A 59 17.47 -0.49 4.01
N TYR A 60 17.81 -0.41 5.29
CA TYR A 60 19.03 -1.02 5.81
C TYR A 60 19.02 -2.54 5.69
N ARG A 61 17.85 -3.15 5.77
CA ARG A 61 17.71 -4.60 5.66
C ARG A 61 17.60 -5.08 4.21
N GLY A 62 17.60 -4.16 3.25
CA GLY A 62 17.48 -4.51 1.84
C GLY A 62 16.09 -4.96 1.40
N VAL A 63 15.06 -4.65 2.17
CA VAL A 63 13.68 -4.98 1.82
C VAL A 63 13.20 -4.01 0.75
N ARG A 64 12.74 -4.54 -0.39
CA ARG A 64 12.26 -3.74 -1.50
C ARG A 64 10.75 -3.58 -1.46
N GLY A 65 10.28 -2.40 -1.82
CA GLY A 65 8.86 -2.11 -1.86
C GLY A 65 8.44 -1.38 -3.12
N LYS A 66 7.24 -1.71 -3.59
CA LYS A 66 6.58 -1.00 -4.69
C LYS A 66 5.35 -0.30 -4.14
N ILE A 67 5.17 0.96 -4.53
CA ILE A 67 4.01 1.72 -4.12
C ILE A 67 3.34 2.30 -5.37
N LEU A 68 2.09 1.94 -5.56
CA LEU A 68 1.26 2.41 -6.66
C LEU A 68 0.17 3.31 -6.10
N THR A 69 0.07 4.52 -6.62
CA THR A 69 -1.00 5.45 -6.27
C THR A 69 -1.63 6.01 -7.54
N THR A 70 -2.43 7.05 -7.44
CA THR A 70 -3.14 7.61 -8.60
C THR A 70 -3.22 9.14 -8.48
N ASP A 71 -3.42 9.80 -9.63
CA ASP A 71 -3.73 11.21 -9.68
C ASP A 71 -5.23 11.48 -9.54
N TYR A 72 -6.05 10.43 -9.42
CA TYR A 72 -7.50 10.56 -9.32
C TYR A 72 -7.85 11.51 -8.17
N LEU A 73 -8.62 12.56 -8.47
CA LEU A 73 -9.04 13.62 -7.56
C LEU A 73 -7.88 14.44 -6.95
N THR A 74 -6.65 14.18 -7.32
CA THR A 74 -5.45 14.90 -6.85
C THR A 74 -5.36 15.03 -5.33
N PHE A 75 -5.75 13.99 -4.59
CA PHE A 75 -5.74 14.01 -3.13
C PHE A 75 -4.40 13.60 -2.50
N SER A 76 -3.52 12.92 -3.26
CA SER A 76 -2.21 12.60 -2.74
C SER A 76 -1.34 13.85 -2.66
N GLU A 77 -0.62 14.01 -1.56
CA GLU A 77 0.23 15.17 -1.34
C GLU A 77 1.59 15.00 -2.03
N PRO A 78 1.99 15.92 -2.91
CA PRO A 78 3.29 15.83 -3.58
C PRO A 78 4.46 15.71 -2.60
N GLU A 79 4.38 16.39 -1.46
CA GLU A 79 5.41 16.29 -0.43
C GLU A 79 5.58 14.84 0.05
N ALA A 80 4.47 14.13 0.26
CA ALA A 80 4.50 12.74 0.69
C ALA A 80 5.11 11.85 -0.39
N LEU A 81 4.72 12.08 -1.64
CA LEU A 81 5.25 11.30 -2.76
C LEU A 81 6.76 11.52 -2.91
N ARG A 82 7.22 12.77 -2.80
CA ARG A 82 8.65 13.08 -2.86
C ARG A 82 9.42 12.45 -1.69
N LYS A 83 8.80 12.42 -0.52
CA LYS A 83 9.43 11.81 0.65
C LYS A 83 9.62 10.31 0.46
N LEU A 84 8.60 9.61 -0.03
CA LEU A 84 8.70 8.19 -0.31
C LEU A 84 9.75 7.89 -1.39
N ALA A 85 9.83 8.74 -2.41
CA ALA A 85 10.77 8.54 -3.50
C ALA A 85 12.24 8.70 -3.07
N GLN A 86 12.50 9.29 -1.90
CA GLN A 86 13.86 9.42 -1.37
C GLN A 86 14.42 8.08 -0.87
N PHE A 87 13.58 7.09 -0.61
CA PHE A 87 14.04 5.78 -0.16
C PHE A 87 14.48 4.94 -1.36
N GLU A 88 15.75 4.59 -1.40
CA GLU A 88 16.32 3.83 -2.52
C GLU A 88 15.71 2.43 -2.69
N ASN A 89 15.18 1.87 -1.62
CA ASN A 89 14.53 0.57 -1.63
C ASN A 89 13.07 0.61 -2.07
N LEU A 90 12.52 1.81 -2.31
CA LEU A 90 11.14 1.98 -2.75
C LEU A 90 11.09 2.40 -4.21
N GLU A 91 10.12 1.86 -4.92
CA GLU A 91 9.80 2.28 -6.28
C GLU A 91 8.35 2.79 -6.27
N LEU A 92 8.17 4.02 -6.69
CA LEU A 92 6.86 4.70 -6.65
C LEU A 92 6.37 4.96 -8.08
N LYS A 93 5.14 4.55 -8.36
CA LYS A 93 4.49 4.80 -9.65
C LYS A 93 3.09 5.36 -9.46
N MET A 94 2.57 5.99 -10.49
CA MET A 94 1.23 6.60 -10.47
C MET A 94 0.40 6.13 -11.65
N PHE A 95 -0.81 5.64 -11.35
CA PHE A 95 -1.82 5.37 -12.34
C PHE A 95 -2.45 6.70 -12.75
N VAL A 96 -2.27 7.08 -14.02
CA VAL A 96 -2.73 8.37 -14.52
C VAL A 96 -4.12 8.19 -15.12
N THR A 97 -5.08 8.94 -14.58
CA THR A 97 -6.49 8.83 -14.99
C THR A 97 -6.86 9.80 -16.10
N GLU A 98 -5.94 10.64 -16.53
CA GLU A 98 -6.18 11.68 -17.53
C GLU A 98 -6.95 11.15 -18.74
N ASN A 99 -8.08 11.81 -19.04
CA ASN A 99 -8.95 11.48 -20.18
C ASN A 99 -9.50 10.06 -20.16
N ARG A 100 -9.48 9.40 -19.02
CA ARG A 100 -9.98 8.03 -18.87
C ARG A 100 -11.22 8.02 -18.01
N LYS A 101 -12.16 7.13 -18.36
CA LYS A 101 -13.36 6.91 -17.56
C LYS A 101 -13.10 6.01 -16.36
N GLU A 102 -11.97 5.35 -16.36
CA GLU A 102 -11.61 4.37 -15.35
C GLU A 102 -11.04 5.07 -14.12
N GLY A 103 -11.68 4.85 -12.98
CA GLY A 103 -11.18 5.35 -11.70
C GLY A 103 -10.17 4.38 -11.09
N PHE A 104 -9.55 4.82 -10.00
CA PHE A 104 -8.59 4.00 -9.26
C PHE A 104 -8.93 4.08 -7.79
N HIS A 105 -9.41 2.99 -7.22
CA HIS A 105 -9.89 2.94 -5.84
C HIS A 105 -9.33 1.77 -5.04
N THR A 106 -8.21 1.20 -5.49
CA THR A 106 -7.61 0.07 -4.76
C THR A 106 -7.05 0.52 -3.43
N LYS A 107 -7.18 -0.32 -2.41
CA LYS A 107 -6.54 -0.16 -1.10
C LYS A 107 -6.06 -1.53 -0.67
N GLY A 108 -4.87 -1.88 -1.13
CA GLY A 108 -4.28 -3.17 -0.87
C GLY A 108 -2.83 -3.06 -0.43
N TYR A 109 -2.47 -3.89 0.53
CA TYR A 109 -1.13 -3.95 1.11
C TYR A 109 -0.69 -5.40 1.04
N ILE A 110 0.32 -5.68 0.22
CA ILE A 110 0.77 -7.03 -0.08
C ILE A 110 2.16 -7.22 0.51
N PHE A 111 2.30 -8.19 1.41
CA PHE A 111 3.57 -8.49 2.06
C PHE A 111 3.96 -9.93 1.74
N LYS A 112 5.23 -10.13 1.41
CA LYS A 112 5.71 -11.45 1.07
C LYS A 112 6.93 -11.80 1.91
N LYS A 113 6.95 -13.03 2.43
CA LYS A 113 8.12 -13.62 3.07
C LYS A 113 8.18 -15.09 2.68
N GLU A 114 9.31 -15.48 2.07
CA GLU A 114 9.44 -16.80 1.50
C GLU A 114 8.32 -17.05 0.49
N GLU A 115 7.49 -18.06 0.67
CA GLU A 115 6.38 -18.34 -0.23
C GLU A 115 5.04 -17.86 0.32
N ILE A 116 5.04 -17.23 1.48
CA ILE A 116 3.81 -16.80 2.16
C ILE A 116 3.53 -15.35 1.82
N TYR A 117 2.30 -15.10 1.40
CA TYR A 117 1.76 -13.77 1.20
C TYR A 117 0.81 -13.43 2.34
N ARG A 118 0.90 -12.20 2.81
CA ARG A 118 0.00 -11.64 3.80
C ARG A 118 -0.57 -10.38 3.19
N ILE A 119 -1.88 -10.36 2.96
CA ILE A 119 -2.53 -9.32 2.18
C ILE A 119 -3.62 -8.65 3.01
N ILE A 120 -3.53 -7.33 3.13
CA ILE A 120 -4.57 -6.50 3.75
C ILE A 120 -5.29 -5.75 2.64
N VAL A 121 -6.59 -5.98 2.50
CA VAL A 121 -7.42 -5.34 1.49
C VAL A 121 -8.66 -4.77 2.14
N GLY A 122 -9.05 -3.58 1.75
CA GLY A 122 -10.25 -2.96 2.28
C GLY A 122 -10.38 -1.49 1.92
N SER A 123 -10.64 -0.68 2.93
CA SER A 123 -10.97 0.72 2.73
C SER A 123 -9.83 1.69 3.04
N SER A 124 -8.69 1.23 3.53
CA SER A 124 -7.69 2.13 4.11
C SER A 124 -6.68 2.66 3.12
N ASN A 125 -6.79 3.95 2.81
CA ASN A 125 -5.74 4.70 2.14
C ASN A 125 -4.59 4.97 3.11
N MET A 126 -3.47 5.45 2.58
CA MET A 126 -2.29 5.77 3.38
C MET A 126 -2.39 7.23 3.87
N THR A 127 -3.39 7.46 4.71
CA THR A 127 -3.67 8.75 5.33
C THR A 127 -3.74 8.57 6.84
N SER A 128 -3.51 9.65 7.59
CA SER A 128 -3.56 9.58 9.05
C SER A 128 -4.90 9.06 9.54
N SER A 129 -5.99 9.61 9.02
CA SER A 129 -7.33 9.23 9.46
C SER A 129 -7.66 7.77 9.13
N ALA A 130 -7.33 7.32 7.93
CA ALA A 130 -7.61 5.94 7.53
C ALA A 130 -6.82 4.93 8.37
N LEU A 131 -5.58 5.27 8.70
CA LEU A 131 -4.70 4.35 9.41
C LEU A 131 -4.88 4.37 10.93
N THR A 132 -5.56 5.38 11.49
CA THR A 132 -5.62 5.53 12.95
C THR A 132 -7.01 5.73 13.55
N THR A 133 -7.87 6.53 12.94
CA THR A 133 -9.10 7.00 13.59
C THR A 133 -10.40 6.70 12.88
N ASN A 134 -10.40 6.70 11.54
CA ASN A 134 -11.64 6.47 10.79
C ASN A 134 -12.16 5.05 10.99
N ARG A 135 -13.46 4.88 10.82
CA ARG A 135 -14.04 3.55 10.72
C ARG A 135 -13.60 2.93 9.41
N GLU A 136 -12.75 1.94 9.51
CA GLU A 136 -12.18 1.25 8.36
C GLU A 136 -12.45 -0.23 8.48
N TRP A 137 -12.78 -0.85 7.38
CA TRP A 137 -12.95 -2.29 7.32
C TRP A 137 -11.95 -2.87 6.34
N ASN A 138 -11.05 -3.69 6.86
CA ASN A 138 -10.06 -4.39 6.07
C ASN A 138 -10.06 -5.87 6.45
N THR A 139 -9.68 -6.69 5.49
CA THR A 139 -9.48 -8.11 5.71
C THR A 139 -8.01 -8.44 5.48
N LYS A 140 -7.41 -9.19 6.40
CA LYS A 140 -6.07 -9.73 6.19
C LYS A 140 -6.19 -11.20 5.87
N ILE A 141 -5.57 -11.62 4.77
CA ILE A 141 -5.53 -13.00 4.31
C ILE A 141 -4.08 -13.45 4.26
N VAL A 142 -3.81 -14.64 4.75
CA VAL A 142 -2.48 -15.27 4.72
C VAL A 142 -2.57 -16.51 3.86
N SER A 143 -1.75 -16.59 2.81
CA SER A 143 -1.86 -17.65 1.82
C SER A 143 -0.57 -17.75 1.01
N THR A 144 -0.56 -18.63 0.03
CA THR A 144 0.51 -18.75 -0.97
C THR A 144 -0.03 -18.36 -2.34
N GLU A 145 0.87 -18.28 -3.33
CA GLU A 145 0.47 -18.00 -4.72
C GLU A 145 -0.46 -19.07 -5.31
N GLN A 146 -0.48 -20.26 -4.74
CA GLN A 146 -1.40 -21.31 -5.17
C GLN A 146 -2.85 -21.01 -4.76
N GLY A 147 -3.05 -20.15 -3.77
CA GLY A 147 -4.39 -19.70 -3.41
C GLY A 147 -4.97 -18.82 -4.51
N GLU A 148 -6.21 -19.07 -4.90
CA GLU A 148 -6.86 -18.33 -5.98
C GLU A 148 -6.88 -16.81 -5.70
N TYR A 149 -7.27 -16.43 -4.50
CA TYR A 149 -7.36 -15.02 -4.13
C TYR A 149 -5.99 -14.34 -4.22
N THR A 150 -4.98 -14.94 -3.62
CA THR A 150 -3.63 -14.36 -3.61
C THR A 150 -3.06 -14.28 -5.02
N HIS A 151 -3.23 -15.33 -5.81
CA HIS A 151 -2.79 -15.33 -7.20
C HIS A 151 -3.42 -14.17 -7.97
N ASN A 152 -4.72 -13.97 -7.82
CA ASN A 152 -5.44 -12.93 -8.55
C ASN A 152 -5.02 -11.53 -8.11
N VAL A 153 -4.82 -11.30 -6.81
CA VAL A 153 -4.40 -10.00 -6.31
C VAL A 153 -2.99 -9.66 -6.80
N VAL A 154 -2.06 -10.60 -6.70
CA VAL A 154 -0.68 -10.39 -7.12
C VAL A 154 -0.61 -10.14 -8.63
N GLU A 155 -1.34 -10.94 -9.41
CA GLU A 155 -1.35 -10.79 -10.86
C GLU A 155 -1.98 -9.46 -11.28
N GLU A 156 -3.09 -9.07 -10.65
CA GLU A 156 -3.73 -7.78 -10.91
C GLU A 156 -2.79 -6.62 -10.61
N PHE A 157 -2.07 -6.69 -9.49
CA PHE A 157 -1.11 -5.65 -9.15
C PHE A 157 0.01 -5.59 -10.20
N ASP A 158 0.57 -6.73 -10.59
CA ASP A 158 1.65 -6.77 -11.55
C ASP A 158 1.22 -6.24 -12.91
N GLN A 159 -0.01 -6.55 -13.35
CA GLN A 159 -0.54 -6.04 -14.60
C GLN A 159 -0.71 -4.53 -14.56
N LEU A 160 -1.26 -3.99 -13.47
CA LEU A 160 -1.39 -2.54 -13.30
C LEU A 160 -0.01 -1.86 -13.27
N TRP A 161 0.90 -2.41 -12.50
CA TRP A 161 2.24 -1.84 -12.33
C TRP A 161 2.99 -1.71 -13.64
N ASN A 162 2.79 -2.66 -14.55
CA ASN A 162 3.47 -2.71 -15.84
C ASN A 162 2.64 -2.13 -16.99
N SER A 163 1.48 -1.55 -16.70
CA SER A 163 0.62 -1.00 -17.75
C SER A 163 1.14 0.34 -18.26
N GLU A 164 0.73 0.70 -19.48
CA GLU A 164 1.11 1.98 -20.09
C GLU A 164 0.51 3.17 -19.36
N GLN A 165 -0.52 2.95 -18.56
CA GLN A 165 -1.20 3.99 -17.79
C GLN A 165 -0.47 4.37 -16.53
N VAL A 166 0.56 3.61 -16.17
CA VAL A 166 1.28 3.79 -14.91
C VAL A 166 2.66 4.35 -15.22
N LEU A 167 2.96 5.52 -14.63
CA LEU A 167 4.20 6.24 -14.86
C LEU A 167 5.10 6.16 -13.63
N PRO A 168 6.43 6.03 -13.82
CA PRO A 168 7.37 6.09 -12.71
C PRO A 168 7.46 7.51 -12.15
N PHE A 169 7.96 7.63 -10.93
CA PHE A 169 7.99 8.88 -10.16
C PHE A 169 8.57 10.05 -10.96
N GLU A 170 9.71 9.85 -11.61
CA GLU A 170 10.40 10.91 -12.33
C GLU A 170 9.57 11.48 -13.48
N GLU A 171 8.69 10.68 -14.05
CA GLU A 171 7.87 11.10 -15.17
C GLU A 171 6.59 11.81 -14.76
N PHE A 172 6.08 11.56 -13.55
CA PHE A 172 4.78 12.13 -13.17
C PHE A 172 4.89 13.29 -12.16
N ILE A 173 5.96 13.38 -11.38
CA ILE A 173 5.92 14.22 -10.17
C ILE A 173 5.81 15.72 -10.46
N GLU A 174 6.49 16.24 -11.45
CA GLU A 174 6.41 17.67 -11.74
C GLU A 174 5.03 18.07 -12.23
N ARG A 175 4.48 17.30 -13.18
CA ARG A 175 3.16 17.54 -13.73
C ARG A 175 2.09 17.40 -12.65
N TYR A 176 2.21 16.39 -11.82
CA TYR A 176 1.27 16.19 -10.72
C TYR A 176 1.33 17.34 -9.72
N THR A 177 2.53 17.81 -9.39
CA THR A 177 2.71 18.92 -8.47
C THR A 177 2.04 20.18 -9.02
N ASP A 178 2.18 20.46 -10.31
CA ASP A 178 1.54 21.61 -10.94
C ASP A 178 0.02 21.51 -10.88
N THR A 179 -0.51 20.33 -11.14
CA THR A 179 -1.96 20.09 -11.08
C THR A 179 -2.50 20.23 -9.66
N TYR A 180 -1.72 19.79 -8.67
CA TYR A 180 -2.12 19.83 -7.27
C TYR A 180 -2.28 21.26 -6.75
N THR A 181 -1.43 22.16 -7.16
CA THR A 181 -1.52 23.57 -6.78
C THR A 181 -2.54 24.30 -7.66
#